data_858669565b871d0d82d2022a4974230e
#
_entry.id   858669565b871d0d82d2022a4974230e
#
_cell.length_a   1.000
_cell.length_b   1.000
_cell.length_c   1.000
_cell.angle_alpha   90.00
_cell.angle_beta   90.00
_cell.angle_gamma   90.00
#
_symmetry.space_group_name_H-M   'P 1'
#
loop_
_entity.id
_entity.type
_entity.pdbx_description
1 polymer ?
#
loop_
_entity_poly.entity_id
_entity_poly.type
_entity_poly.pdbx_seq_one_letter_code
_entity_poly.pdbx_strand_id
1 'polypeptide(L)'
;YEISCSLVGSEMCIRDRFVMDAFGSAHRAHCSTVGVTDHIKDTAVGYLMQKEIDYLGNAVETPVRPFVAILGGAKVADKLNVISNLLEKCDTLIIGGGMAYTFLKAQGKEVGLSLVDDTKIDYCKEMMAKAEKLGKKLLLPIDTTIAAGFPDPIDAEIEVKVVDSDKIPADMEGLDIGTKTQELFADAVKSANCLLYTSPSPR
;
A
#
# COMPACT_ATOMS: atom_id res chain seq x y z
N TYR A 1 15.70 -13.82 26.93
CA TYR A 1 15.97 -12.37 27.15
C TYR A 1 15.10 -11.94 28.32
N GLU A 2 15.69 -11.82 29.48
CA GLU A 2 15.05 -11.14 30.62
C GLU A 2 14.76 -9.70 30.18
N ILE A 3 13.50 -9.29 30.26
CA ILE A 3 13.13 -7.89 30.14
C ILE A 3 13.69 -7.22 31.39
N SER A 4 14.90 -6.74 31.30
CA SER A 4 15.54 -5.97 32.37
C SER A 4 14.74 -4.69 32.54
N CYS A 5 13.97 -4.60 33.63
CA CYS A 5 13.40 -3.37 34.13
C CYS A 5 14.52 -2.48 34.68
N SER A 6 15.39 -1.96 33.81
CA SER A 6 16.52 -1.11 34.22
C SER A 6 16.15 0.34 34.47
N LEU A 7 14.87 0.69 34.65
CA LEU A 7 14.45 2.09 34.64
C LEU A 7 13.99 2.66 35.97
N VAL A 8 13.94 1.89 37.04
CA VAL A 8 13.60 2.49 38.35
C VAL A 8 14.34 1.74 39.46
N GLY A 9 14.95 2.49 40.34
CA GLY A 9 15.62 1.96 41.51
C GLY A 9 14.72 1.03 42.32
N SER A 10 15.33 0.11 42.99
CA SER A 10 14.94 -0.86 44.05
C SER A 10 13.46 -1.26 44.28
N GLU A 11 12.49 -0.78 43.52
CA GLU A 11 11.11 -1.25 43.56
C GLU A 11 10.89 -2.28 42.47
N MET A 12 10.57 -3.51 42.84
CA MET A 12 10.06 -4.52 41.94
C MET A 12 8.79 -3.98 41.31
N CYS A 13 8.89 -3.54 40.01
CA CYS A 13 7.70 -3.21 39.24
C CYS A 13 6.93 -4.51 38.95
N ILE A 14 5.94 -4.82 39.77
CA ILE A 14 4.98 -5.87 39.50
C ILE A 14 4.11 -5.39 38.38
N ARG A 15 4.23 -6.02 37.20
CA ARG A 15 3.37 -5.76 36.06
C ARG A 15 2.44 -6.95 35.90
N ASP A 16 1.20 -6.72 36.21
CA ASP A 16 0.14 -7.72 36.20
C ASP A 16 -0.73 -7.66 34.93
N ARG A 17 -0.62 -6.58 34.16
CA ARG A 17 -1.39 -6.34 32.95
C ARG A 17 -0.54 -5.83 31.81
N PHE A 18 -0.87 -6.28 30.62
CA PHE A 18 -0.26 -5.79 29.37
C PHE A 18 -1.35 -5.16 28.48
N VAL A 19 -1.10 -3.91 28.04
CA VAL A 19 -1.95 -3.21 27.10
C VAL A 19 -1.17 -2.91 25.84
N MET A 20 -1.57 -3.52 24.73
CA MET A 20 -0.98 -3.28 23.41
C MET A 20 -1.68 -2.09 22.75
N ASP A 21 -0.96 -0.98 22.57
CA ASP A 21 -1.50 0.22 21.93
C ASP A 21 -0.56 0.82 20.88
N ALA A 22 0.37 -0.02 20.36
CA ALA A 22 1.35 0.37 19.36
C ALA A 22 1.02 -0.25 18.00
N PHE A 23 0.09 0.34 17.25
CA PHE A 23 -0.38 -0.15 15.95
C PHE A 23 0.76 -0.33 14.93
N GLY A 24 1.68 0.63 14.84
CA GLY A 24 2.79 0.57 13.88
C GLY A 24 3.73 -0.63 14.04
N SER A 25 3.81 -1.23 15.23
CA SER A 25 4.63 -2.42 15.52
C SER A 25 3.83 -3.70 15.71
N ALA A 26 2.50 -3.63 15.69
CA ALA A 26 1.59 -4.76 15.97
C ALA A 26 1.78 -5.95 15.01
N HIS A 27 2.22 -5.68 13.77
CA HIS A 27 2.47 -6.69 12.74
C HIS A 27 3.77 -7.50 12.96
N ARG A 28 4.57 -7.15 13.96
CA ARG A 28 5.87 -7.78 14.24
C ARG A 28 5.81 -8.63 15.50
N ALA A 29 6.28 -9.87 15.40
CA ALA A 29 6.39 -10.78 16.54
C ALA A 29 7.62 -10.47 17.40
N HIS A 30 7.67 -9.27 17.99
CA HIS A 30 8.73 -8.90 18.94
C HIS A 30 8.39 -9.37 20.35
N CYS A 31 9.39 -9.49 21.22
CA CYS A 31 9.18 -9.83 22.64
C CYS A 31 8.26 -8.81 23.35
N SER A 32 8.33 -7.54 22.97
CA SER A 32 7.50 -6.46 23.53
C SER A 32 6.07 -6.40 22.96
N THR A 33 5.74 -7.13 21.91
CA THR A 33 4.40 -7.15 21.31
C THR A 33 3.70 -8.49 21.51
N VAL A 34 4.39 -9.60 21.23
CA VAL A 34 3.86 -10.97 21.34
C VAL A 34 4.48 -11.71 22.52
N GLY A 35 5.79 -11.74 22.66
CA GLY A 35 6.46 -12.55 23.69
C GLY A 35 6.06 -12.18 25.12
N VAL A 36 5.69 -10.92 25.37
CA VAL A 36 5.21 -10.49 26.70
C VAL A 36 3.90 -11.18 27.10
N THR A 37 3.04 -11.56 26.14
CA THR A 37 1.75 -12.22 26.41
C THR A 37 1.91 -13.66 26.91
N ASP A 38 3.07 -14.27 26.71
CA ASP A 38 3.39 -15.59 27.27
C ASP A 38 3.61 -15.55 28.79
N HIS A 39 3.93 -14.37 29.31
CA HIS A 39 4.28 -14.16 30.72
C HIS A 39 3.23 -13.37 31.51
N ILE A 40 2.37 -12.63 30.85
CA ILE A 40 1.30 -11.83 31.45
C ILE A 40 -0.04 -12.32 30.94
N LYS A 41 -0.88 -12.79 31.87
CA LYS A 41 -2.19 -13.39 31.53
C LYS A 41 -3.25 -12.34 31.19
N ASP A 42 -3.24 -11.23 31.90
CA ASP A 42 -4.20 -10.15 31.68
C ASP A 42 -3.69 -9.23 30.57
N THR A 43 -4.15 -9.52 29.35
CA THR A 43 -3.77 -8.77 28.16
C THR A 43 -4.97 -8.10 27.52
N ALA A 44 -4.78 -6.88 27.00
CA ALA A 44 -5.82 -6.13 26.31
C ALA A 44 -5.20 -5.29 25.18
N VAL A 45 -6.03 -4.85 24.26
CA VAL A 45 -5.69 -3.81 23.30
C VAL A 45 -6.02 -2.45 23.89
N GLY A 46 -5.18 -1.44 23.62
CA GLY A 46 -5.45 -0.07 24.00
C GLY A 46 -6.44 0.62 23.07
N TYR A 47 -6.87 1.82 23.41
CA TYR A 47 -7.89 2.55 22.64
C TYR A 47 -7.44 2.93 21.24
N LEU A 48 -6.15 3.20 21.00
CA LEU A 48 -5.63 3.47 19.67
C LEU A 48 -5.75 2.21 18.78
N MET A 49 -5.27 1.08 19.30
CA MET A 49 -5.38 -0.20 18.61
C MET A 49 -6.84 -0.60 18.34
N GLN A 50 -7.72 -0.41 19.34
CA GLN A 50 -9.15 -0.70 19.18
C GLN A 50 -9.75 0.14 18.05
N LYS A 51 -9.43 1.43 18.01
CA LYS A 51 -9.90 2.33 16.96
C LYS A 51 -9.42 1.91 15.57
N GLU A 52 -8.15 1.53 15.43
CA GLU A 52 -7.61 1.02 14.16
C GLU A 52 -8.28 -0.29 13.74
N ILE A 53 -8.49 -1.21 14.69
CA ILE A 53 -9.21 -2.49 14.44
C ILE A 53 -10.64 -2.21 13.97
N ASP A 54 -11.36 -1.31 14.64
CA ASP A 54 -12.75 -0.98 14.31
C ASP A 54 -12.86 -0.34 12.91
N TYR A 55 -11.97 0.61 12.60
CA TYR A 55 -11.99 1.27 11.29
C TYR A 55 -11.52 0.35 10.17
N LEU A 56 -10.36 -0.30 10.32
CA LEU A 56 -9.80 -1.16 9.27
C LEU A 56 -10.58 -2.48 9.14
N GLY A 57 -10.96 -3.09 10.25
CA GLY A 57 -11.77 -4.30 10.26
C GLY A 57 -13.09 -4.08 9.55
N ASN A 58 -13.86 -3.06 9.95
CA ASN A 58 -15.13 -2.73 9.32
C ASN A 58 -14.99 -2.36 7.84
N ALA A 59 -13.94 -1.60 7.48
CA ALA A 59 -13.68 -1.22 6.09
C ALA A 59 -13.39 -2.43 5.19
N VAL A 60 -12.79 -3.50 5.74
CA VAL A 60 -12.42 -4.69 4.97
C VAL A 60 -13.49 -5.78 5.04
N GLU A 61 -14.15 -5.96 6.19
CA GLU A 61 -15.13 -7.05 6.38
C GLU A 61 -16.53 -6.67 5.90
N THR A 62 -16.97 -5.45 6.24
CA THR A 62 -18.32 -4.95 5.93
C THR A 62 -18.30 -3.54 5.34
N PRO A 63 -17.62 -3.33 4.19
CA PRO A 63 -17.46 -2.00 3.63
C PRO A 63 -18.79 -1.38 3.22
N VAL A 64 -18.93 -0.07 3.47
CA VAL A 64 -20.00 0.73 2.88
C VAL A 64 -19.68 0.97 1.41
N ARG A 65 -20.51 0.44 0.51
CA ARG A 65 -20.23 0.50 -0.93
C ARG A 65 -20.71 1.79 -1.59
N PRO A 66 -20.08 2.28 -2.66
CA PRO A 66 -18.89 1.73 -3.32
C PRO A 66 -17.63 1.82 -2.45
N PHE A 67 -16.84 0.73 -2.42
CA PHE A 67 -15.57 0.66 -1.71
C PHE A 67 -14.41 0.78 -2.71
N VAL A 68 -13.62 1.82 -2.57
CA VAL A 68 -12.42 2.08 -3.38
C VAL A 68 -11.18 1.81 -2.55
N ALA A 69 -10.25 1.03 -3.09
CA ALA A 69 -8.94 0.83 -2.50
C ALA A 69 -7.86 1.41 -3.40
N ILE A 70 -6.88 2.10 -2.82
CA ILE A 70 -5.72 2.66 -3.51
C ILE A 70 -4.47 1.98 -2.97
N LEU A 71 -3.71 1.37 -3.86
CA LEU A 71 -2.40 0.79 -3.55
C LEU A 71 -1.31 1.54 -4.29
N GLY A 72 -0.35 2.06 -3.55
CA GLY A 72 0.88 2.64 -4.08
C GLY A 72 2.10 1.94 -3.51
N GLY A 73 3.23 2.09 -4.17
CA GLY A 73 4.50 1.53 -3.74
C GLY A 73 5.48 1.36 -4.90
N ALA A 74 6.74 1.11 -4.56
CA ALA A 74 7.78 0.91 -5.57
C ALA A 74 7.69 -0.49 -6.20
N LYS A 75 7.44 -1.54 -5.41
CA LYS A 75 7.50 -2.94 -5.85
C LYS A 75 6.17 -3.67 -5.65
N VAL A 76 5.75 -4.40 -6.69
CA VAL A 76 4.57 -5.28 -6.64
C VAL A 76 4.79 -6.43 -5.64
N ALA A 77 6.01 -6.98 -5.57
CA ALA A 77 6.35 -8.13 -4.75
C ALA A 77 5.96 -7.97 -3.28
N ASP A 78 6.08 -6.75 -2.73
CA ASP A 78 5.80 -6.46 -1.32
C ASP A 78 4.30 -6.47 -0.99
N LYS A 79 3.43 -6.44 -2.01
CA LYS A 79 1.98 -6.26 -1.84
C LYS A 79 1.12 -7.34 -2.52
N LEU A 80 1.71 -8.46 -2.94
CA LEU A 80 1.00 -9.53 -3.68
C LEU A 80 -0.28 -9.98 -2.99
N ASN A 81 -0.17 -10.39 -1.71
CA ASN A 81 -1.32 -10.86 -0.94
C ASN A 81 -2.35 -9.76 -0.70
N VAL A 82 -1.89 -8.51 -0.53
CA VAL A 82 -2.77 -7.35 -0.33
C VAL A 82 -3.60 -7.08 -1.59
N ILE A 83 -2.98 -7.10 -2.78
CA ILE A 83 -3.67 -6.93 -4.06
C ILE A 83 -4.76 -7.98 -4.22
N SER A 84 -4.40 -9.27 -4.06
CA SER A 84 -5.33 -10.39 -4.23
C SER A 84 -6.51 -10.29 -3.26
N ASN A 85 -6.25 -9.99 -1.97
CA ASN A 85 -7.28 -9.89 -0.95
C ASN A 85 -8.20 -8.67 -1.16
N LEU A 86 -7.64 -7.52 -1.53
CA LEU A 86 -8.43 -6.31 -1.77
C LEU A 86 -9.31 -6.43 -3.01
N LEU A 87 -8.85 -7.11 -4.08
CA LEU A 87 -9.68 -7.39 -5.25
C LEU A 87 -10.97 -8.18 -4.91
N GLU A 88 -10.93 -9.02 -3.90
CA GLU A 88 -12.13 -9.74 -3.44
C GLU A 88 -13.09 -8.84 -2.64
N LYS A 89 -12.58 -7.83 -1.99
CA LYS A 89 -13.31 -6.98 -1.04
C LYS A 89 -13.81 -5.67 -1.63
N CYS A 90 -12.98 -4.96 -2.41
CA CYS A 90 -13.32 -3.65 -2.97
C CYS A 90 -14.16 -3.76 -4.25
N ASP A 91 -14.75 -2.65 -4.66
CA ASP A 91 -15.44 -2.50 -5.94
C ASP A 91 -14.51 -1.93 -7.01
N THR A 92 -13.59 -1.08 -6.60
CA THR A 92 -12.56 -0.50 -7.47
C THR A 92 -11.21 -0.55 -6.75
N LEU A 93 -10.19 -1.07 -7.44
CA LEU A 93 -8.80 -1.06 -7.01
C LEU A 93 -7.99 -0.13 -7.91
N ILE A 94 -7.37 0.88 -7.33
CA ILE A 94 -6.47 1.80 -8.01
C ILE A 94 -5.04 1.38 -7.70
N ILE A 95 -4.22 1.19 -8.72
CA ILE A 95 -2.80 0.89 -8.60
C ILE A 95 -2.01 2.12 -9.04
N GLY A 96 -1.20 2.66 -8.15
CA GLY A 96 -0.33 3.82 -8.39
C GLY A 96 1.13 3.55 -8.01
N GLY A 97 1.96 4.58 -8.13
CA GLY A 97 3.40 4.51 -7.86
C GLY A 97 4.16 3.60 -8.82
N GLY A 98 5.40 3.27 -8.47
CA GLY A 98 6.29 2.46 -9.32
C GLY A 98 5.73 1.08 -9.67
N MET A 99 4.92 0.49 -8.78
CA MET A 99 4.30 -0.81 -9.04
C MET A 99 3.33 -0.80 -10.24
N ALA A 100 2.77 0.35 -10.59
CA ALA A 100 1.86 0.47 -11.75
C ALA A 100 2.55 0.13 -13.06
N TYR A 101 3.85 0.43 -13.21
CA TYR A 101 4.60 0.13 -14.44
C TYR A 101 4.76 -1.38 -14.70
N THR A 102 4.82 -2.20 -13.65
CA THR A 102 4.80 -3.66 -13.81
C THR A 102 3.45 -4.12 -14.40
N PHE A 103 2.34 -3.54 -13.97
CA PHE A 103 1.01 -3.81 -14.54
C PHE A 103 0.89 -3.30 -15.98
N LEU A 104 1.40 -2.09 -16.28
CA LEU A 104 1.41 -1.54 -17.64
C LEU A 104 2.22 -2.42 -18.59
N LYS A 105 3.39 -2.90 -18.16
CA LYS A 105 4.20 -3.85 -18.93
C LYS A 105 3.49 -5.19 -19.12
N ALA A 106 2.75 -5.67 -18.11
CA ALA A 106 1.93 -6.87 -18.21
C ALA A 106 0.79 -6.73 -19.25
N GLN A 107 0.32 -5.49 -19.51
CA GLN A 107 -0.60 -5.18 -20.62
C GLN A 107 0.09 -5.11 -21.99
N GLY A 108 1.42 -5.27 -22.06
CA GLY A 108 2.20 -5.17 -23.29
C GLY A 108 2.61 -3.76 -23.68
N LYS A 109 2.53 -2.80 -22.76
CA LYS A 109 2.95 -1.41 -23.01
C LYS A 109 4.45 -1.25 -22.80
N GLU A 110 5.05 -0.33 -23.58
CA GLU A 110 6.43 0.09 -23.38
C GLU A 110 6.49 1.09 -22.21
N VAL A 111 7.36 0.82 -21.25
CA VAL A 111 7.48 1.62 -20.02
C VAL A 111 8.87 2.25 -19.83
N GLY A 112 9.70 2.23 -20.87
CA GLY A 112 11.04 2.80 -20.87
C GLY A 112 11.92 2.28 -19.73
N LEU A 113 12.60 3.20 -19.05
CA LEU A 113 13.44 2.92 -17.89
C LEU A 113 12.67 2.84 -16.56
N SER A 114 11.34 2.93 -16.60
CA SER A 114 10.51 2.89 -15.38
C SER A 114 10.74 1.64 -14.54
N LEU A 115 10.50 1.75 -13.25
CA LEU A 115 10.69 0.65 -12.31
C LEU A 115 9.74 -0.51 -12.61
N VAL A 116 10.28 -1.65 -13.01
CA VAL A 116 9.53 -2.87 -13.35
C VAL A 116 10.08 -4.07 -12.59
N ASP A 117 9.20 -4.93 -12.13
CA ASP A 117 9.52 -6.26 -11.61
C ASP A 117 9.12 -7.32 -12.64
N ASP A 118 10.07 -7.69 -13.52
CA ASP A 118 9.83 -8.67 -14.59
C ASP A 118 9.40 -10.04 -14.07
N THR A 119 9.77 -10.40 -12.84
CA THR A 119 9.40 -11.67 -12.22
C THR A 119 7.92 -11.74 -11.83
N LYS A 120 7.21 -10.59 -11.84
CA LYS A 120 5.81 -10.46 -11.41
C LYS A 120 4.84 -10.12 -12.53
N ILE A 121 5.31 -10.11 -13.77
CA ILE A 121 4.45 -9.81 -14.94
C ILE A 121 3.28 -10.80 -15.04
N ASP A 122 3.55 -12.10 -14.89
CA ASP A 122 2.51 -13.12 -14.98
C ASP A 122 1.50 -13.02 -13.83
N TYR A 123 1.98 -12.68 -12.62
CA TYR A 123 1.11 -12.37 -11.49
C TYR A 123 0.20 -11.16 -11.78
N CYS A 124 0.73 -10.08 -12.37
CA CYS A 124 -0.06 -8.91 -12.73
C CYS A 124 -1.15 -9.25 -13.75
N LYS A 125 -0.84 -10.10 -14.75
CA LYS A 125 -1.84 -10.62 -15.70
C LYS A 125 -2.94 -11.41 -15.00
N GLU A 126 -2.56 -12.29 -14.07
CA GLU A 126 -3.50 -13.07 -13.28
C GLU A 126 -4.43 -12.17 -12.47
N MET A 127 -3.90 -11.12 -11.81
CA MET A 127 -4.70 -10.19 -11.03
C MET A 127 -5.64 -9.34 -11.88
N MET A 128 -5.23 -8.93 -13.07
CA MET A 128 -6.12 -8.27 -14.05
C MET A 128 -7.26 -9.19 -14.49
N ALA A 129 -6.96 -10.44 -14.84
CA ALA A 129 -7.96 -11.43 -15.20
C ALA A 129 -8.90 -11.76 -14.01
N LYS A 130 -8.36 -11.83 -12.78
CA LYS A 130 -9.15 -12.00 -11.55
C LYS A 130 -10.11 -10.84 -11.34
N ALA A 131 -9.65 -9.60 -11.52
CA ALA A 131 -10.50 -8.42 -11.40
C ALA A 131 -11.67 -8.47 -12.41
N GLU A 132 -11.39 -8.77 -13.66
CA GLU A 132 -12.41 -8.91 -14.72
C GLU A 132 -13.41 -10.04 -14.39
N LYS A 133 -12.93 -11.20 -13.99
CA LYS A 133 -13.78 -12.33 -13.59
C LYS A 133 -14.69 -12.02 -12.41
N LEU A 134 -14.23 -11.22 -11.46
CA LEU A 134 -15.01 -10.77 -10.30
C LEU A 134 -15.91 -9.55 -10.60
N GLY A 135 -15.85 -9.00 -11.81
CA GLY A 135 -16.58 -7.78 -12.18
C GLY A 135 -16.09 -6.53 -11.43
N LYS A 136 -14.84 -6.51 -10.98
CA LYS A 136 -14.23 -5.42 -10.24
C LYS A 136 -13.45 -4.50 -11.16
N LYS A 137 -13.44 -3.19 -10.84
CA LYS A 137 -12.65 -2.23 -11.60
C LYS A 137 -11.21 -2.21 -11.08
N LEU A 138 -10.25 -2.46 -11.95
CA LEU A 138 -8.82 -2.26 -11.68
C LEU A 138 -8.36 -1.07 -12.53
N LEU A 139 -8.04 0.04 -11.87
CA LEU A 139 -7.64 1.28 -12.53
C LEU A 139 -6.11 1.42 -12.49
N LEU A 140 -5.54 1.65 -13.66
CA LEU A 140 -4.12 1.88 -13.89
C LEU A 140 -3.93 3.27 -14.51
N PRO A 141 -2.74 3.88 -14.39
CA PRO A 141 -2.43 5.14 -15.05
C PRO A 141 -2.63 5.07 -16.57
N ILE A 142 -3.34 6.07 -17.13
CA ILE A 142 -3.55 6.21 -18.58
C ILE A 142 -2.60 7.22 -19.20
N ASP A 143 -2.05 8.13 -18.39
CA ASP A 143 -0.96 9.03 -18.73
C ASP A 143 0.04 9.11 -17.58
N THR A 144 1.27 9.52 -17.90
CA THR A 144 2.40 9.44 -16.99
C THR A 144 3.27 10.67 -17.15
N THR A 145 3.70 11.24 -16.05
CA THR A 145 4.76 12.25 -15.98
C THR A 145 6.11 11.54 -16.05
N ILE A 146 6.90 11.86 -17.04
CA ILE A 146 8.19 11.23 -17.35
C ILE A 146 9.34 12.21 -17.26
N ALA A 147 10.54 11.69 -16.96
CA ALA A 147 11.81 12.42 -17.02
C ALA A 147 12.94 11.52 -17.50
N ALA A 148 14.09 12.10 -17.78
CA ALA A 148 15.29 11.35 -18.17
C ALA A 148 15.95 10.58 -17.00
N GLY A 149 15.57 10.87 -15.76
CA GLY A 149 16.05 10.20 -14.57
C GLY A 149 15.37 10.72 -13.32
N PHE A 150 15.51 9.97 -12.22
CA PHE A 150 14.99 10.36 -10.91
C PHE A 150 15.81 11.52 -10.35
N PRO A 151 15.17 12.57 -9.75
CA PRO A 151 15.89 13.71 -9.21
C PRO A 151 16.81 13.29 -8.05
N ASP A 152 18.09 13.70 -8.14
CA ASP A 152 19.07 13.53 -7.08
C ASP A 152 19.91 14.82 -6.95
N PRO A 153 19.77 15.60 -5.86
CA PRO A 153 18.88 15.36 -4.70
C PRO A 153 17.38 15.43 -5.06
N ILE A 154 16.53 14.91 -4.20
CA ILE A 154 15.08 14.72 -4.45
C ILE A 154 14.32 16.03 -4.76
N ASP A 155 14.87 17.17 -4.35
CA ASP A 155 14.36 18.53 -4.58
C ASP A 155 14.99 19.21 -5.81
N ALA A 156 15.83 18.49 -6.58
CA ALA A 156 16.42 19.02 -7.80
C ALA A 156 15.32 19.26 -8.85
N GLU A 157 15.38 20.42 -9.49
CA GLU A 157 14.53 20.74 -10.64
C GLU A 157 14.94 19.89 -11.84
N ILE A 158 14.00 19.12 -12.38
CA ILE A 158 14.19 18.30 -13.58
C ILE A 158 13.14 18.65 -14.63
N GLU A 159 13.50 18.51 -15.90
CA GLU A 159 12.55 18.66 -16.99
C GLU A 159 11.61 17.44 -17.01
N VAL A 160 10.31 17.69 -16.90
CA VAL A 160 9.27 16.65 -16.93
C VAL A 160 8.33 16.87 -18.11
N LYS A 161 7.79 15.77 -18.64
CA LYS A 161 6.77 15.76 -19.70
C LYS A 161 5.66 14.80 -19.32
N VAL A 162 4.43 15.10 -19.77
CA VAL A 162 3.30 14.18 -19.62
C VAL A 162 3.06 13.49 -20.96
N VAL A 163 3.02 12.18 -20.93
CA VAL A 163 2.74 11.34 -22.12
C VAL A 163 1.68 10.30 -21.78
N ASP A 164 1.01 9.76 -22.81
CA ASP A 164 0.14 8.61 -22.61
C ASP A 164 0.98 7.41 -22.12
N SER A 165 0.43 6.59 -21.22
CA SER A 165 1.17 5.50 -20.57
C SER A 165 1.58 4.35 -21.51
N ASP A 166 1.17 4.39 -22.77
CA ASP A 166 1.59 3.47 -23.84
C ASP A 166 2.69 4.06 -24.74
N LYS A 167 3.17 5.27 -24.44
CA LYS A 167 4.13 6.04 -25.27
C LYS A 167 5.31 6.55 -24.46
N ILE A 168 5.71 5.85 -23.42
CA ILE A 168 6.89 6.21 -22.63
C ILE A 168 8.15 5.91 -23.48
N PRO A 169 9.01 6.91 -23.79
CA PRO A 169 10.23 6.67 -24.56
C PRO A 169 11.18 5.71 -23.84
N ALA A 170 11.99 4.99 -24.62
CA ALA A 170 12.91 3.98 -24.10
C ALA A 170 14.03 4.56 -23.19
N ASP A 171 14.32 5.84 -23.36
CA ASP A 171 15.36 6.61 -22.64
C ASP A 171 14.81 7.43 -21.48
N MET A 172 13.51 7.30 -21.17
CA MET A 172 12.85 8.02 -20.08
C MET A 172 12.18 7.06 -19.09
N GLU A 173 12.02 7.54 -17.87
CA GLU A 173 11.29 6.82 -16.82
C GLU A 173 10.06 7.57 -16.35
N GLY A 174 9.03 6.81 -15.97
CA GLY A 174 7.83 7.35 -15.37
C GLY A 174 8.03 7.62 -13.88
N LEU A 175 7.70 8.85 -13.46
CA LEU A 175 7.84 9.30 -12.08
C LEU A 175 6.51 9.40 -11.36
N ASP A 176 5.47 9.90 -12.05
CA ASP A 176 4.15 10.11 -11.44
C ASP A 176 3.04 10.00 -12.50
N ILE A 177 1.81 10.05 -12.05
CA ILE A 177 0.62 10.07 -12.91
C ILE A 177 0.47 11.42 -13.63
N GLY A 178 -0.12 11.41 -14.81
CA GLY A 178 -0.48 12.61 -15.53
C GLY A 178 -1.87 13.15 -15.16
N THR A 179 -2.27 14.27 -15.78
CA THR A 179 -3.52 14.97 -15.49
C THR A 179 -4.77 14.16 -15.80
N LYS A 180 -4.79 13.40 -16.88
CA LYS A 180 -5.91 12.53 -17.26
C LYS A 180 -6.12 11.43 -16.23
N THR A 181 -5.02 10.86 -15.72
CA THR A 181 -5.07 9.83 -14.66
C THR A 181 -5.55 10.43 -13.35
N GLN A 182 -5.13 11.66 -13.02
CA GLN A 182 -5.62 12.37 -11.82
C GLN A 182 -7.13 12.54 -11.86
N GLU A 183 -7.69 12.97 -13.00
CA GLU A 183 -9.13 13.09 -13.19
C GLU A 183 -9.84 11.73 -13.05
N LEU A 184 -9.34 10.69 -13.72
CA LEU A 184 -9.88 9.34 -13.65
C LEU A 184 -9.92 8.80 -12.22
N PHE A 185 -8.82 8.98 -11.47
CA PHE A 185 -8.72 8.51 -10.09
C PHE A 185 -9.58 9.37 -9.15
N ALA A 186 -9.62 10.69 -9.36
CA ALA A 186 -10.47 11.60 -8.59
C ALA A 186 -11.95 11.24 -8.72
N ASP A 187 -12.42 10.91 -9.92
CA ASP A 187 -13.81 10.51 -10.15
C ASP A 187 -14.16 9.19 -9.45
N ALA A 188 -13.24 8.22 -9.46
CA ALA A 188 -13.41 6.98 -8.72
C ALA A 188 -13.48 7.24 -7.21
N VAL A 189 -12.60 8.10 -6.67
CA VAL A 189 -12.56 8.44 -5.24
C VAL A 189 -13.80 9.24 -4.83
N LYS A 190 -14.24 10.22 -5.62
CA LYS A 190 -15.46 11.01 -5.34
C LYS A 190 -16.72 10.15 -5.25
N SER A 191 -16.76 9.04 -5.99
CA SER A 191 -17.89 8.11 -5.96
C SER A 191 -17.88 7.15 -4.77
N ALA A 192 -16.76 7.09 -4.00
CA ALA A 192 -16.58 6.15 -2.92
C ALA A 192 -17.33 6.55 -1.65
N ASN A 193 -17.97 5.59 -0.99
CA ASN A 193 -18.48 5.71 0.37
C ASN A 193 -17.50 5.13 1.40
N CYS A 194 -16.60 4.26 0.96
CA CYS A 194 -15.49 3.73 1.76
C CYS A 194 -14.21 3.85 0.95
N LEU A 195 -13.16 4.41 1.56
CA LEU A 195 -11.85 4.58 0.94
C LEU A 195 -10.76 4.02 1.84
N LEU A 196 -10.01 3.07 1.32
CA LEU A 196 -8.79 2.55 1.95
C LEU A 196 -7.60 2.87 1.05
N TYR A 197 -6.57 3.51 1.58
CA TYR A 197 -5.35 3.71 0.82
C TYR A 197 -4.11 3.29 1.61
N THR A 198 -3.12 2.77 0.90
CA THR A 198 -1.83 2.41 1.46
C THR A 198 -0.71 2.75 0.49
N SER A 199 0.29 3.45 0.99
CA SER A 199 1.53 3.79 0.30
C SER A 199 2.68 3.72 1.29
N PRO A 200 3.92 3.42 0.86
CA PRO A 200 5.06 3.68 1.73
C PRO A 200 5.05 5.17 2.05
N SER A 201 4.94 5.50 3.34
CA SER A 201 5.11 6.88 3.78
C SER A 201 6.55 7.30 3.51
N PRO A 202 6.82 8.44 2.88
CA PRO A 202 8.16 8.99 2.88
C PRO A 202 8.58 9.23 4.33
N ARG A 203 9.74 8.72 4.68
CA ARG A 203 10.35 8.90 6.00
C ARG A 203 11.18 10.16 6.00
#